data_4986d5ce774693db3905c36f984e9c8d
#
_entry.id   4986d5ce774693db3905c36f984e9c8d
#
_cell.length_a   1.000
_cell.length_b   1.000
_cell.length_c   1.000
_cell.angle_alpha   90.00
_cell.angle_beta   90.00
_cell.angle_gamma   90.00
#
_symmetry.space_group_name_H-M   'P 1'
#
loop_
_entity.id
_entity.type
_entity.pdbx_description
1 polymer ?
#
loop_
_entity_poly.entity_id
_entity_poly.type
_entity_poly.pdbx_seq_one_letter_code
_entity_poly.pdbx_strand_id
1 'polypeptide(L)'
;MNTINFVIDVIPRTKKNSSRIVKMGSRLALLPSKQYKEFEEECIYKIDNRIKQLCIDEPINIRAVFYMPTKRKVDITNLLSALDDMLVKAGVIKDDNRNIVASHDGSLALYDKERPRIEIEIKPLFGYNIW
;
A
#
# COMPACT_ATOMS: atom_id res chain seq x y z
N MET A 1 -4.41 -19.87 4.39
CA MET A 1 -3.09 -19.34 4.06
C MET A 1 -2.29 -19.06 5.32
N ASN A 2 -0.98 -19.06 5.22
CA ASN A 2 -0.10 -18.69 6.33
C ASN A 2 0.14 -17.19 6.37
N THR A 3 0.68 -16.71 7.48
CA THR A 3 1.11 -15.30 7.58
C THR A 3 2.24 -15.02 6.59
N ILE A 4 2.14 -13.89 5.91
CA ILE A 4 3.14 -13.45 4.92
C ILE A 4 3.80 -12.20 5.47
N ASN A 5 5.14 -12.18 5.47
CA ASN A 5 5.93 -11.02 5.88
C ASN A 5 6.88 -10.64 4.77
N PHE A 6 6.94 -9.36 4.46
CA PHE A 6 7.95 -8.84 3.52
C PHE A 6 8.20 -7.36 3.76
N VAL A 7 9.32 -6.88 3.24
CA VAL A 7 9.76 -5.49 3.39
C VAL A 7 9.98 -4.90 2.00
N ILE A 8 9.54 -3.65 1.82
CA ILE A 8 9.82 -2.89 0.60
C ILE A 8 10.71 -1.72 0.99
N ASP A 9 11.95 -1.71 0.52
CA ASP A 9 12.91 -0.62 0.76
C ASP A 9 12.60 0.54 -0.18
N VAL A 10 11.70 1.40 0.24
CA VAL A 10 11.18 2.53 -0.54
C VAL A 10 10.79 3.65 0.42
N ILE A 11 10.86 4.89 -0.04
CA ILE A 11 10.32 6.02 0.72
C ILE A 11 8.79 5.97 0.60
N PRO A 12 8.07 5.77 1.73
CA PRO A 12 6.60 5.73 1.66
C PRO A 12 6.00 7.05 1.13
N ARG A 13 4.98 6.95 0.31
CA ARG A 13 4.31 8.09 -0.32
C ARG A 13 2.80 7.93 -0.20
N THR A 14 2.09 9.05 -0.33
CA THR A 14 0.63 9.07 -0.39
C THR A 14 0.17 9.61 -1.73
N LYS A 15 -1.08 9.35 -2.09
CA LYS A 15 -1.70 9.96 -3.27
C LYS A 15 -2.15 11.38 -2.99
N LYS A 16 -2.43 11.71 -1.74
CA LYS A 16 -2.96 13.01 -1.35
C LYS A 16 -1.95 14.10 -1.71
N ASN A 17 -2.42 15.17 -2.37
CA ASN A 17 -1.59 16.28 -2.87
C ASN A 17 -0.55 15.85 -3.91
N SER A 18 -0.68 14.63 -4.44
CA SER A 18 0.20 14.09 -5.46
C SER A 18 -0.47 14.03 -6.83
N SER A 19 -1.66 14.61 -6.96
CA SER A 19 -2.39 14.64 -8.23
C SER A 19 -2.01 15.84 -9.07
N ARG A 20 -2.14 15.69 -10.38
CA ARG A 20 -1.94 16.79 -11.34
C ARG A 20 -3.08 16.80 -12.35
N ILE A 21 -3.42 17.99 -12.81
CA ILE A 21 -4.43 18.18 -13.85
C ILE A 21 -3.74 18.13 -15.20
N VAL A 22 -4.24 17.29 -16.09
CA VAL A 22 -3.70 17.11 -17.43
C VAL A 22 -4.81 17.34 -18.45
N LYS A 23 -4.50 18.06 -19.52
CA LYS A 23 -5.44 18.26 -20.61
C LYS A 23 -5.37 17.06 -21.56
N MET A 24 -6.51 16.40 -21.74
CA MET A 24 -6.64 15.25 -22.65
C MET A 24 -7.69 15.61 -23.71
N GLY A 25 -7.23 16.07 -24.87
CA GLY A 25 -8.11 16.60 -25.90
C GLY A 25 -8.85 17.84 -25.40
N SER A 26 -10.20 17.79 -25.42
CA SER A 26 -11.04 18.86 -24.90
C SER A 26 -11.43 18.67 -23.43
N ARG A 27 -10.94 17.63 -22.77
CA ARG A 27 -11.26 17.33 -21.37
C ARG A 27 -10.06 17.54 -20.47
N LEU A 28 -10.35 17.87 -19.20
CA LEU A 28 -9.35 17.89 -18.15
C LEU A 28 -9.44 16.57 -17.38
N ALA A 29 -8.30 15.97 -17.09
CA ALA A 29 -8.21 14.75 -16.30
C ALA A 29 -7.30 14.97 -15.10
N LEU A 30 -7.69 14.40 -13.94
CA LEU A 30 -6.88 14.40 -12.74
C LEU A 30 -6.08 13.10 -12.72
N LEU A 31 -4.77 13.18 -12.81
CA LEU A 31 -3.87 12.03 -12.80
C LEU A 31 -3.01 12.04 -11.54
N PRO A 32 -2.56 10.86 -11.07
CA PRO A 32 -1.56 10.80 -10.01
C PRO A 32 -0.31 11.57 -10.40
N SER A 33 0.40 12.11 -9.42
CA SER A 33 1.67 12.77 -9.69
C SER A 33 2.68 11.77 -10.23
N LYS A 34 3.68 12.28 -10.95
CA LYS A 34 4.80 11.48 -11.41
C LYS A 34 5.49 10.79 -10.23
N GLN A 35 5.64 11.49 -9.10
CA GLN A 35 6.29 10.99 -7.90
C GLN A 35 5.55 9.79 -7.30
N TYR A 36 4.20 9.84 -7.23
CA TYR A 36 3.42 8.72 -6.73
C TYR A 36 3.49 7.52 -7.68
N LYS A 37 3.44 7.77 -8.97
CA LYS A 37 3.53 6.71 -9.98
C LYS A 37 4.88 6.00 -9.91
N GLU A 38 5.96 6.75 -9.76
CA GLU A 38 7.30 6.17 -9.59
C GLU A 38 7.40 5.33 -8.32
N PHE A 39 6.81 5.80 -7.23
CA PHE A 39 6.74 5.04 -5.99
C PHE A 39 6.04 3.70 -6.20
N GLU A 40 4.89 3.72 -6.86
CA GLU A 40 4.10 2.52 -7.11
C GLU A 40 4.88 1.51 -7.98
N GLU A 41 5.51 1.99 -9.04
CA GLU A 41 6.33 1.16 -9.92
C GLU A 41 7.52 0.55 -9.18
N GLU A 42 8.18 1.34 -8.33
CA GLU A 42 9.31 0.87 -7.52
C GLU A 42 8.88 -0.22 -6.55
N CYS A 43 7.75 -0.04 -5.86
CA CYS A 43 7.20 -1.04 -4.96
C CYS A 43 6.94 -2.34 -5.69
N ILE A 44 6.25 -2.28 -6.82
CA ILE A 44 5.89 -3.47 -7.61
C ILE A 44 7.14 -4.20 -8.08
N TYR A 45 8.14 -3.48 -8.53
CA TYR A 45 9.42 -4.06 -8.95
C TYR A 45 10.11 -4.81 -7.81
N LYS A 46 10.06 -4.26 -6.58
CA LYS A 46 10.77 -4.81 -5.42
C LYS A 46 10.06 -5.96 -4.72
N ILE A 47 8.78 -6.18 -4.99
CA ILE A 47 8.06 -7.30 -4.39
C ILE A 47 8.43 -8.60 -5.10
N ASP A 48 8.69 -9.66 -4.31
CA ASP A 48 8.99 -11.00 -4.83
C ASP A 48 7.86 -11.49 -5.74
N ASN A 49 8.20 -12.09 -6.87
CA ASN A 49 7.23 -12.58 -7.85
C ASN A 49 6.24 -13.59 -7.24
N ARG A 50 6.69 -14.40 -6.28
CA ARG A 50 5.80 -15.36 -5.61
C ARG A 50 4.72 -14.68 -4.80
N ILE A 51 5.02 -13.54 -4.21
CA ILE A 51 4.06 -12.73 -3.46
C ILE A 51 3.09 -12.04 -4.43
N LYS A 52 3.58 -11.53 -5.55
CA LYS A 52 2.76 -10.87 -6.57
C LYS A 52 1.77 -11.81 -7.25
N GLN A 53 1.98 -13.11 -7.17
CA GLN A 53 1.08 -14.09 -7.79
C GLN A 53 -0.02 -14.59 -6.85
N LEU A 54 -0.04 -14.14 -5.60
CA LEU A 54 -0.97 -14.67 -4.60
C LEU A 54 -2.44 -14.33 -4.90
N CYS A 55 -2.70 -13.15 -5.41
CA CYS A 55 -4.06 -12.68 -5.72
C CYS A 55 -5.05 -13.05 -4.60
N ILE A 56 -4.72 -12.66 -3.36
CA ILE A 56 -5.45 -13.05 -2.16
C ILE A 56 -6.90 -12.62 -2.27
N ASP A 57 -7.82 -13.56 -2.10
CA ASP A 57 -9.26 -13.39 -2.24
C ASP A 57 -9.98 -13.93 -1.00
N GLU A 58 -9.49 -13.58 0.18
CA GLU A 58 -10.07 -13.96 1.47
C GLU A 58 -9.81 -12.85 2.49
N PRO A 59 -10.62 -12.78 3.57
CA PRO A 59 -10.43 -11.73 4.57
C PRO A 59 -9.08 -11.81 5.26
N ILE A 60 -8.38 -10.68 5.26
CA ILE A 60 -7.04 -10.55 5.84
C ILE A 60 -6.94 -9.28 6.68
N ASN A 61 -5.97 -9.28 7.60
CA ASN A 61 -5.44 -8.08 8.21
C ASN A 61 -4.12 -7.72 7.52
N ILE A 62 -3.97 -6.49 7.10
CA ILE A 62 -2.70 -5.97 6.60
C ILE A 62 -2.13 -5.04 7.67
N ARG A 63 -1.04 -5.47 8.30
CA ARG A 63 -0.27 -4.63 9.21
C ARG A 63 0.88 -4.04 8.43
N ALA A 64 0.96 -2.71 8.37
CA ALA A 64 2.05 -2.01 7.70
C ALA A 64 2.73 -1.05 8.67
N VAL A 65 4.05 -1.12 8.74
CA VAL A 65 4.86 -0.15 9.48
C VAL A 65 5.61 0.67 8.45
N PHE A 66 5.25 1.96 8.40
CA PHE A 66 5.85 2.91 7.48
C PHE A 66 6.98 3.65 8.20
N TYR A 67 8.21 3.47 7.73
CA TYR A 67 9.37 4.19 8.27
C TYR A 67 9.64 5.39 7.37
N MET A 68 9.28 6.58 7.87
CA MET A 68 9.35 7.83 7.12
C MET A 68 10.74 8.45 7.21
N PRO A 69 11.25 9.07 6.14
CA PRO A 69 12.60 9.68 6.13
C PRO A 69 12.68 11.02 6.86
N THR A 70 11.53 11.62 7.17
CA THR A 70 11.45 12.91 7.85
C THR A 70 10.39 12.84 8.95
N LYS A 71 10.41 13.88 9.82
CA LYS A 71 9.41 14.00 10.90
C LYS A 71 8.20 14.85 10.47
N ARG A 72 7.99 15.05 9.18
CA ARG A 72 6.84 15.77 8.66
C ARG A 72 5.56 15.04 9.02
N LYS A 73 4.49 15.81 9.27
CA LYS A 73 3.17 15.22 9.53
C LYS A 73 2.67 14.49 8.31
N VAL A 74 2.16 13.28 8.51
CA VAL A 74 1.54 12.47 7.46
C VAL A 74 0.34 11.73 8.06
N ASP A 75 -0.73 11.59 7.30
CA ASP A 75 -1.89 10.84 7.74
C ASP A 75 -1.68 9.35 7.43
N ILE A 76 -1.73 8.52 8.47
CA ILE A 76 -1.54 7.08 8.29
C ILE A 76 -2.61 6.48 7.38
N THR A 77 -3.84 6.98 7.41
CA THR A 77 -4.91 6.50 6.54
C THR A 77 -4.60 6.73 5.07
N ASN A 78 -3.91 7.82 4.74
CA ASN A 78 -3.49 8.10 3.37
C ASN A 78 -2.35 7.15 2.95
N LEU A 79 -1.44 6.83 3.87
CA LEU A 79 -0.38 5.85 3.61
C LEU A 79 -0.98 4.46 3.36
N LEU A 80 -1.93 4.05 4.19
CA LEU A 80 -2.59 2.75 4.06
C LEU A 80 -3.39 2.66 2.76
N SER A 81 -4.10 3.71 2.39
CA SER A 81 -4.86 3.75 1.13
C SER A 81 -3.93 3.59 -0.08
N ALA A 82 -2.80 4.30 -0.08
CA ALA A 82 -1.82 4.20 -1.15
C ALA A 82 -1.20 2.79 -1.21
N LEU A 83 -0.92 2.20 -0.05
CA LEU A 83 -0.39 0.85 0.04
C LEU A 83 -1.37 -0.18 -0.52
N ASP A 84 -2.64 -0.11 -0.12
CA ASP A 84 -3.66 -1.05 -0.58
C ASP A 84 -3.82 -0.98 -2.10
N ASP A 85 -3.86 0.21 -2.67
CA ASP A 85 -3.93 0.39 -4.13
C ASP A 85 -2.72 -0.25 -4.83
N MET A 86 -1.54 -0.06 -4.26
CA MET A 86 -0.32 -0.64 -4.80
C MET A 86 -0.36 -2.17 -4.75
N LEU A 87 -0.82 -2.75 -3.62
CA LEU A 87 -0.91 -4.20 -3.47
C LEU A 87 -1.90 -4.81 -4.47
N VAL A 88 -3.00 -4.14 -4.77
CA VAL A 88 -3.95 -4.58 -5.80
C VAL A 88 -3.27 -4.57 -7.18
N LYS A 89 -2.61 -3.48 -7.53
CA LYS A 89 -1.92 -3.37 -8.82
C LYS A 89 -0.79 -4.37 -8.98
N ALA A 90 -0.10 -4.67 -7.89
CA ALA A 90 0.98 -5.66 -7.89
C ALA A 90 0.48 -7.10 -8.02
N GLY A 91 -0.80 -7.35 -7.78
CA GLY A 91 -1.37 -8.70 -7.82
C GLY A 91 -1.24 -9.46 -6.51
N VAL A 92 -0.87 -8.79 -5.41
CA VAL A 92 -0.77 -9.41 -4.09
C VAL A 92 -2.15 -9.72 -3.53
N ILE A 93 -3.07 -8.77 -3.65
CA ILE A 93 -4.46 -8.91 -3.23
C ILE A 93 -5.38 -8.67 -4.42
N LYS A 94 -6.53 -9.34 -4.43
CA LYS A 94 -7.47 -9.24 -5.54
C LYS A 94 -8.16 -7.88 -5.59
N ASP A 95 -8.51 -7.34 -4.44
CA ASP A 95 -9.17 -6.03 -4.30
C ASP A 95 -8.91 -5.50 -2.89
N ASP A 96 -9.19 -4.23 -2.66
CA ASP A 96 -8.99 -3.59 -1.36
C ASP A 96 -10.29 -3.32 -0.60
N ASN A 97 -11.42 -3.88 -1.06
CA ASN A 97 -12.68 -3.75 -0.33
C ASN A 97 -12.65 -4.57 0.98
N ARG A 98 -13.67 -4.35 1.85
CA ARG A 98 -13.69 -4.97 3.18
C ARG A 98 -13.78 -6.49 3.18
N ASN A 99 -14.15 -7.10 2.08
CA ASN A 99 -14.21 -8.57 1.97
C ASN A 99 -12.81 -9.18 1.88
N ILE A 100 -11.83 -8.38 1.58
CA ILE A 100 -10.43 -8.80 1.49
C ILE A 100 -9.62 -8.03 2.54
N VAL A 101 -9.52 -6.71 2.44
CA VAL A 101 -8.82 -5.91 3.45
C VAL A 101 -9.81 -5.58 4.57
N ALA A 102 -9.98 -6.50 5.49
CA ALA A 102 -10.95 -6.35 6.58
C ALA A 102 -10.42 -5.46 7.71
N SER A 103 -9.11 -5.35 7.85
CA SER A 103 -8.50 -4.50 8.89
C SER A 103 -7.04 -4.18 8.56
N HIS A 104 -6.53 -3.14 9.24
CA HIS A 104 -5.12 -2.73 9.22
C HIS A 104 -4.56 -2.72 10.64
N ASP A 105 -5.04 -3.61 11.49
CA ASP A 105 -4.68 -3.61 12.89
C ASP A 105 -3.17 -3.74 13.10
N GLY A 106 -2.64 -2.92 14.03
CA GLY A 106 -1.22 -2.89 14.36
C GLY A 106 -0.37 -2.02 13.45
N SER A 107 -0.97 -1.31 12.49
CA SER A 107 -0.21 -0.44 11.58
C SER A 107 0.31 0.80 12.29
N LEU A 108 1.50 1.25 11.89
CA LEU A 108 2.22 2.37 12.51
C LEU A 108 2.91 3.22 11.43
N ALA A 109 3.05 4.51 11.73
CA ALA A 109 3.92 5.40 10.95
C ALA A 109 5.03 5.87 11.89
N LEU A 110 6.26 5.49 11.59
CA LEU A 110 7.44 5.77 12.41
C LEU A 110 8.46 6.59 11.62
N TYR A 111 9.56 6.94 12.26
CA TYR A 111 10.62 7.73 11.66
C TYR A 111 11.91 6.90 11.61
N ASP A 112 12.54 6.83 10.43
CA ASP A 112 13.85 6.25 10.25
C ASP A 112 14.52 6.94 9.05
N LYS A 113 15.37 7.91 9.35
CA LYS A 113 16.08 8.67 8.32
C LYS A 113 17.05 7.81 7.54
N GLU A 114 17.68 6.85 8.21
CA GLU A 114 18.75 6.04 7.62
C GLU A 114 18.23 4.99 6.65
N ARG A 115 17.05 4.41 6.97
CA ARG A 115 16.46 3.37 6.13
C ARG A 115 14.95 3.48 6.06
N PRO A 116 14.42 4.42 5.26
CA PRO A 116 12.98 4.48 5.00
C PRO A 116 12.52 3.17 4.33
N ARG A 117 11.37 2.67 4.74
CA ARG A 117 10.86 1.40 4.20
C ARG A 117 9.42 1.18 4.64
N ILE A 118 8.80 0.15 4.09
CA ILE A 118 7.49 -0.34 4.54
C ILE A 118 7.66 -1.81 4.91
N GLU A 119 7.36 -2.15 6.18
CA GLU A 119 7.33 -3.54 6.64
C GLU A 119 5.89 -4.00 6.64
N ILE A 120 5.61 -5.10 5.96
CA ILE A 120 4.25 -5.56 5.73
C ILE A 120 4.06 -6.96 6.28
N GLU A 121 2.95 -7.16 7.01
CA GLU A 121 2.52 -8.47 7.51
C GLU A 121 1.07 -8.67 7.07
N ILE A 122 0.80 -9.74 6.36
CA ILE A 122 -0.54 -10.11 5.93
C ILE A 122 -0.95 -11.39 6.65
N LYS A 123 -2.02 -11.31 7.43
CA LYS A 123 -2.56 -12.45 8.19
C LYS A 123 -3.97 -12.77 7.76
N PRO A 124 -4.34 -14.06 7.63
CA PRO A 124 -5.74 -14.42 7.46
C PRO A 124 -6.51 -14.13 8.74
N LEU A 125 -7.78 -13.78 8.59
CA LEU A 125 -8.68 -13.55 9.72
C LEU A 125 -9.60 -14.74 9.89
N PHE A 126 -9.62 -15.30 11.13
CA PHE A 126 -10.46 -16.42 11.48
C PHE A 126 -11.37 -16.05 12.66
N GLY A 127 -12.55 -16.63 12.72
CA GLY A 127 -13.46 -16.48 13.85
C GLY A 127 -14.23 -15.16 13.90
N TYR A 128 -14.15 -14.36 12.85
CA TYR A 128 -14.89 -13.11 12.73
C TYR A 128 -16.04 -13.25 11.72
N ASN A 129 -17.15 -12.58 12.00
CA ASN A 129 -18.25 -12.52 11.06
C ASN A 129 -18.01 -11.35 10.08
N ILE A 130 -17.36 -11.65 8.97
CA ILE A 130 -16.99 -10.66 7.95
C ILE A 130 -18.16 -10.41 6.98
N TRP A 131 -18.92 -11.44 6.67
CA TRP A 131 -19.99 -11.46 5.67
C TRP A 131 -21.36 -11.05 6.20
#